data_766411ffdc8552b59ca22a9cbb56926d
#
_entry.id   766411ffdc8552b59ca22a9cbb56926d
#
_cell.length_a   1.000
_cell.length_b   1.000
_cell.length_c   1.000
_cell.angle_alpha   90.00
_cell.angle_beta   90.00
_cell.angle_gamma   90.00
#
_symmetry.space_group_name_H-M   'P 1'
#
loop_
_entity.id
_entity.type
_entity.pdbx_description
1 polymer ?
#
loop_
_entity_poly.entity_id
_entity_poly.type
_entity_poly.pdbx_seq_one_letter_code
_entity_poly.pdbx_strand_id
1 'polypeptide(L)'
;MYQDDGKNYRHKFCSNLCQREYYHKIKYQKLIDGDISLMRANYNPYIFKEDILKEQNGMCAICGIGTKWNNKPLVFILDHIDGRASNNKRDNLRCICPNCDSQLETYKSKNKNRDSNYYSHYK
;
A
#
# COMPACT_ATOMS: atom_id res chain seq x y z
N MET A 1 -24.50 -10.82 22.78
CA MET A 1 -24.33 -10.07 22.70
C MET A 1 -23.99 -9.32 23.21
N TYR A 2 -23.85 -8.88 23.55
CA TYR A 2 -23.68 -8.19 24.01
C TYR A 2 -24.13 -7.13 24.15
N GLN A 3 -24.50 -6.61 24.76
CA GLN A 3 -24.98 -5.76 25.02
C GLN A 3 -25.07 -4.91 25.53
N ASP A 4 -25.19 -4.31 26.00
CA ASP A 4 -25.34 -3.50 26.49
C ASP A 4 -25.49 -2.54 26.95
N ASP A 5 -25.89 -2.33 27.24
CA ASP A 5 -26.00 -1.11 27.96
C ASP A 5 -25.15 -0.10 27.21
N GLY A 6 -25.10 1.17 27.48
CA GLY A 6 -24.45 2.16 26.62
C GLY A 6 -23.08 1.83 26.08
N LYS A 7 -22.48 0.79 26.55
CA LYS A 7 -21.15 0.41 26.09
C LYS A 7 -21.16 -0.59 24.97
N ASN A 8 -22.28 -0.74 24.35
CA ASN A 8 -22.47 -1.80 23.39
C ASN A 8 -21.83 -1.54 22.05
N TYR A 9 -21.11 -0.44 21.91
CA TYR A 9 -20.46 -0.16 20.64
C TYR A 9 -19.58 -1.31 20.16
N ARG A 10 -19.02 -2.08 21.08
CA ARG A 10 -18.20 -3.22 20.67
C ARG A 10 -19.03 -4.35 20.08
N HIS A 11 -20.33 -4.26 20.20
CA HIS A 11 -21.22 -5.25 19.61
C HIS A 11 -21.51 -4.97 18.13
N LYS A 12 -20.95 -3.92 17.59
CA LYS A 12 -21.04 -3.65 16.16
C LYS A 12 -20.35 -4.72 15.33
N PHE A 13 -19.42 -5.44 15.93
CA PHE A 13 -18.58 -6.37 15.18
C PHE A 13 -18.85 -7.79 15.65
N CYS A 14 -18.97 -8.70 14.70
CA CYS A 14 -19.21 -10.10 15.02
C CYS A 14 -17.93 -10.80 15.48
N SER A 15 -16.76 -10.21 15.24
CA SER A 15 -15.49 -10.81 15.62
C SER A 15 -14.38 -9.77 15.54
N ASN A 16 -13.20 -10.13 16.05
CA ASN A 16 -12.03 -9.29 15.90
C ASN A 16 -11.66 -9.09 14.44
N LEU A 17 -11.89 -10.10 13.62
CA LEU A 17 -11.62 -9.98 12.19
C LEU A 17 -12.50 -8.93 11.55
N CYS A 18 -13.79 -8.92 11.88
CA CYS A 18 -14.71 -7.91 11.37
C CYS A 18 -14.27 -6.52 11.78
N GLN A 19 -13.82 -6.38 13.03
CA GLN A 19 -13.36 -5.09 13.51
C GLN A 19 -12.14 -4.61 12.74
N ARG A 20 -11.19 -5.50 12.52
CA ARG A 20 -9.98 -5.13 11.76
C ARG A 20 -10.31 -4.73 10.33
N GLU A 21 -11.23 -5.45 9.70
CA GLU A 21 -11.64 -5.11 8.34
C GLU A 21 -12.33 -3.77 8.29
N TYR A 22 -13.13 -3.46 9.30
CA TYR A 22 -13.83 -2.18 9.36
C TYR A 22 -12.82 -1.03 9.44
N TYR A 23 -11.84 -1.13 10.33
CA TYR A 23 -10.85 -0.07 10.49
C TYR A 23 -9.90 0.00 9.30
N HIS A 24 -9.64 -1.14 8.66
CA HIS A 24 -8.83 -1.14 7.45
C HIS A 24 -9.50 -0.33 6.34
N LYS A 25 -10.81 -0.49 6.18
CA LYS A 25 -11.55 0.27 5.19
C LYS A 25 -11.48 1.76 5.45
N ILE A 26 -11.58 2.13 6.72
CA ILE A 26 -11.47 3.55 7.08
C ILE A 26 -10.09 4.09 6.72
N LYS A 27 -9.04 3.33 7.02
CA LYS A 27 -7.68 3.74 6.70
C LYS A 27 -7.47 3.85 5.20
N TYR A 28 -8.00 2.91 4.45
CA TYR A 28 -7.87 2.95 3.00
C TYR A 28 -8.59 4.16 2.41
N GLN A 29 -9.72 4.52 2.97
CA GLN A 29 -10.44 5.69 2.52
C GLN A 29 -9.62 6.95 2.76
N LYS A 30 -8.90 7.02 3.88
CA LYS A 30 -7.98 8.14 4.12
C LYS A 30 -6.90 8.22 3.06
N LEU A 31 -6.39 7.07 2.64
CA LEU A 31 -5.40 7.03 1.58
C LEU A 31 -5.96 7.58 0.28
N ILE A 32 -7.17 7.14 -0.07
CA ILE A 32 -7.83 7.60 -1.29
C ILE A 32 -8.09 9.10 -1.23
N ASP A 33 -8.47 9.61 -0.06
CA ASP A 33 -8.78 11.02 0.12
C ASP A 33 -7.53 11.90 0.15
N GLY A 34 -6.34 11.31 0.21
CA GLY A 34 -5.11 12.09 0.25
C GLY A 34 -4.84 12.72 1.60
N ASP A 35 -5.18 12.01 2.68
CA ASP A 35 -4.99 12.53 4.04
C ASP A 35 -3.53 12.91 4.25
N ILE A 36 -3.29 14.16 4.64
CA ILE A 36 -1.94 14.68 4.77
C ILE A 36 -1.13 13.95 5.85
N SER A 37 -1.79 13.35 6.83
CA SER A 37 -1.08 12.62 7.87
C SER A 37 -0.32 11.41 7.32
N LEU A 38 -0.68 10.95 6.12
CA LEU A 38 -0.02 9.83 5.47
C LEU A 38 1.11 10.27 4.55
N MET A 39 1.27 11.56 4.32
CA MET A 39 2.22 12.10 3.36
C MET A 39 3.56 12.33 4.02
N ARG A 40 4.23 11.25 4.39
CA ARG A 40 5.55 11.33 5.00
C ARG A 40 6.36 10.11 4.61
N ALA A 41 7.67 10.28 4.55
CA ALA A 41 8.55 9.25 4.03
C ALA A 41 8.58 7.98 4.90
N ASN A 42 8.33 8.11 6.20
CA ASN A 42 8.36 6.97 7.10
C ASN A 42 7.00 6.30 7.28
N TYR A 43 5.96 6.77 6.58
CA TYR A 43 4.69 6.07 6.59
C TYR A 43 4.80 4.82 5.72
N ASN A 44 4.25 3.71 6.18
CA ASN A 44 4.33 2.46 5.45
C ASN A 44 2.99 2.14 4.79
N PRO A 45 2.84 2.39 3.49
CA PRO A 45 1.58 2.11 2.81
C PRO A 45 1.40 0.64 2.41
N TYR A 46 2.35 -0.23 2.76
CA TYR A 46 2.27 -1.64 2.39
C TYR A 46 1.02 -2.34 2.91
N ILE A 47 0.40 -1.81 3.96
CA ILE A 47 -0.83 -2.41 4.46
C ILE A 47 -1.95 -2.35 3.42
N PHE A 48 -1.81 -1.51 2.40
CA PHE A 48 -2.80 -1.37 1.34
C PHE A 48 -2.39 -2.05 0.04
N LYS A 49 -1.29 -2.81 0.06
CA LYS A 49 -0.77 -3.41 -1.17
C LYS A 49 -1.80 -4.32 -1.84
N GLU A 50 -2.49 -5.13 -1.06
CA GLU A 50 -3.46 -6.05 -1.63
C GLU A 50 -4.70 -5.33 -2.16
N ASP A 51 -5.10 -4.25 -1.48
CA ASP A 51 -6.22 -3.46 -1.99
C ASP A 51 -5.89 -2.86 -3.35
N ILE A 52 -4.68 -2.34 -3.47
CA ILE A 52 -4.23 -1.73 -4.72
C ILE A 52 -4.12 -2.79 -5.81
N LEU A 53 -3.56 -3.96 -5.46
CA LEU A 53 -3.43 -5.05 -6.41
C LEU A 53 -4.79 -5.53 -6.92
N LYS A 54 -5.79 -5.58 -6.04
CA LYS A 54 -7.14 -5.93 -6.46
C LYS A 54 -7.69 -4.93 -7.46
N GLU A 55 -7.42 -3.65 -7.26
CA GLU A 55 -7.86 -2.63 -8.21
C GLU A 55 -7.17 -2.79 -9.56
N GLN A 56 -6.01 -3.42 -9.57
CA GLN A 56 -5.28 -3.73 -10.81
C GLN A 56 -5.65 -5.09 -11.37
N ASN A 57 -6.67 -5.74 -10.83
CA ASN A 57 -7.12 -7.07 -11.25
C ASN A 57 -6.03 -8.13 -11.07
N GLY A 58 -5.17 -7.96 -10.09
CA GLY A 58 -4.12 -8.92 -9.79
C GLY A 58 -2.97 -8.91 -10.77
N MET A 59 -2.80 -7.82 -11.52
CA MET A 59 -1.79 -7.75 -12.57
C MET A 59 -0.83 -6.59 -12.34
N CYS A 60 0.41 -6.77 -12.80
CA CYS A 60 1.40 -5.70 -12.77
C CYS A 60 0.88 -4.48 -13.51
N ALA A 61 1.07 -3.30 -12.91
CA ALA A 61 0.58 -2.07 -13.51
C ALA A 61 1.33 -1.70 -14.79
N ILE A 62 2.50 -2.25 -15.02
CA ILE A 62 3.31 -1.91 -16.18
C ILE A 62 3.23 -2.99 -17.26
N CYS A 63 3.60 -4.23 -16.92
CA CYS A 63 3.67 -5.29 -17.94
C CYS A 63 2.46 -6.20 -17.96
N GLY A 64 1.59 -6.13 -16.96
CA GLY A 64 0.37 -6.91 -16.95
C GLY A 64 0.51 -8.35 -16.51
N ILE A 65 1.69 -8.77 -16.03
CA ILE A 65 1.84 -10.14 -15.58
C ILE A 65 0.92 -10.41 -14.39
N GLY A 66 0.36 -11.63 -14.34
CA GLY A 66 -0.56 -12.01 -13.27
C GLY A 66 0.16 -12.40 -11.99
N THR A 67 -0.54 -13.17 -11.16
CA THR A 67 -0.09 -13.47 -9.81
C THR A 67 0.92 -14.61 -9.74
N LYS A 68 1.31 -15.17 -10.88
CA LYS A 68 2.24 -16.29 -10.91
C LYS A 68 3.37 -16.05 -11.89
N TRP A 69 4.54 -16.47 -11.51
CA TRP A 69 5.70 -16.47 -12.37
C TRP A 69 6.50 -17.75 -12.09
N ASN A 70 6.87 -18.46 -13.14
CA ASN A 70 7.64 -19.68 -13.00
C ASN A 70 6.93 -20.70 -12.10
N ASN A 71 5.60 -20.80 -12.24
CA ASN A 71 4.73 -21.71 -11.49
C ASN A 71 4.70 -21.44 -9.98
N LYS A 72 5.13 -20.27 -9.56
CA LYS A 72 5.14 -19.89 -8.15
C LYS A 72 4.43 -18.55 -7.98
N PRO A 73 3.91 -18.29 -6.77
CA PRO A 73 3.29 -16.98 -6.53
C PRO A 73 4.29 -15.87 -6.77
N LEU A 74 3.83 -14.81 -7.46
CA LEU A 74 4.66 -13.67 -7.73
C LEU A 74 4.44 -12.64 -6.63
N VAL A 75 5.53 -12.13 -6.07
CA VAL A 75 5.47 -11.10 -5.04
C VAL A 75 5.56 -9.74 -5.72
N PHE A 76 4.49 -8.97 -5.61
CA PHE A 76 4.46 -7.62 -6.19
C PHE A 76 5.10 -6.62 -5.26
N ILE A 77 5.59 -5.55 -5.82
CA ILE A 77 6.24 -4.48 -5.09
C ILE A 77 5.35 -3.25 -5.16
N LEU A 78 5.14 -2.60 -4.01
CA LEU A 78 4.40 -1.35 -3.98
C LEU A 78 5.34 -0.22 -4.36
N ASP A 79 5.04 0.45 -5.45
CA ASP A 79 5.90 1.45 -6.03
C ASP A 79 5.29 2.84 -5.92
N HIS A 80 6.13 3.82 -5.59
CA HIS A 80 5.77 5.24 -5.66
C HIS A 80 6.13 5.73 -7.06
N ILE A 81 5.13 6.05 -7.85
CA ILE A 81 5.34 6.35 -9.27
C ILE A 81 6.36 7.46 -9.48
N ASP A 82 6.32 8.50 -8.66
CA ASP A 82 7.26 9.61 -8.78
C ASP A 82 8.57 9.38 -8.03
N GLY A 83 8.74 8.23 -7.37
CA GLY A 83 9.95 7.90 -6.66
C GLY A 83 10.06 8.55 -5.28
N ARG A 84 9.05 9.23 -4.80
CA ARG A 84 9.09 9.93 -3.52
C ARG A 84 8.30 9.16 -2.47
N ALA A 85 9.00 8.66 -1.46
CA ALA A 85 8.37 7.85 -0.41
C ALA A 85 7.35 8.63 0.41
N SER A 86 7.44 9.95 0.43
CA SER A 86 6.49 10.77 1.17
C SER A 86 5.19 11.01 0.43
N ASN A 87 5.14 10.74 -0.87
CA ASN A 87 3.94 10.96 -1.65
C ASN A 87 3.09 9.70 -1.68
N ASN A 88 2.28 9.54 -0.63
CA ASN A 88 1.46 8.34 -0.45
C ASN A 88 0.03 8.52 -0.95
N LYS A 89 -0.17 9.38 -1.94
CA LYS A 89 -1.48 9.48 -2.57
C LYS A 89 -1.78 8.22 -3.35
N ARG A 90 -3.06 7.82 -3.34
CA ARG A 90 -3.43 6.57 -4.00
C ARG A 90 -3.02 6.54 -5.48
N ASP A 91 -3.15 7.67 -6.17
CA ASP A 91 -2.81 7.73 -7.60
C ASP A 91 -1.30 7.72 -7.84
N ASN A 92 -0.49 7.83 -6.79
CA ASN A 92 0.97 7.72 -6.90
C ASN A 92 1.46 6.33 -6.48
N LEU A 93 0.57 5.44 -6.11
CA LEU A 93 0.92 4.09 -5.64
C LEU A 93 0.43 3.06 -6.65
N ARG A 94 1.29 2.10 -6.93
CA ARG A 94 0.94 1.00 -7.83
C ARG A 94 1.71 -0.25 -7.42
N CYS A 95 1.17 -1.40 -7.82
CA CYS A 95 1.86 -2.67 -7.63
C CYS A 95 2.49 -3.09 -8.94
N ILE A 96 3.76 -3.42 -8.89
CA ILE A 96 4.51 -3.84 -10.09
C ILE A 96 5.32 -5.10 -9.76
N CYS A 97 5.67 -5.84 -10.81
CA CYS A 97 6.48 -7.04 -10.62
C CYS A 97 7.95 -6.66 -10.43
N PRO A 98 8.75 -7.56 -9.85
CA PRO A 98 10.16 -7.26 -9.60
C PRO A 98 10.95 -6.90 -10.86
N ASN A 99 10.61 -7.49 -12.01
CA ASN A 99 11.31 -7.17 -13.24
C ASN A 99 11.05 -5.74 -13.68
N CYS A 100 9.80 -5.29 -13.60
CA CYS A 100 9.49 -3.91 -13.94
C CYS A 100 10.12 -2.96 -12.95
N ASP A 101 10.13 -3.32 -11.66
CA ASP A 101 10.74 -2.49 -10.64
C ASP A 101 12.21 -2.24 -10.93
N SER A 102 12.95 -3.28 -11.32
CA SER A 102 14.37 -3.15 -11.56
C SER A 102 14.71 -2.31 -12.79
N GLN A 103 13.74 -2.09 -13.68
CA GLN A 103 13.94 -1.32 -14.90
C GLN A 103 13.57 0.15 -14.77
N LEU A 104 13.06 0.55 -13.62
CA LEU A 104 12.63 1.92 -13.41
C LEU A 104 13.82 2.87 -13.28
N GLU A 105 13.65 4.09 -13.75
CA GLU A 105 14.65 5.13 -13.54
C GLU A 105 14.69 5.57 -12.07
N THR A 106 13.67 5.23 -11.31
CA THR A 106 13.61 5.52 -9.88
C THR A 106 14.08 4.35 -9.03
N TYR A 107 14.68 3.32 -9.63
CA TYR A 107 15.08 2.12 -8.92
C TYR A 107 16.32 2.40 -8.06
N LYS A 108 16.15 2.27 -6.74
CA LYS A 108 17.24 2.39 -5.77
C LYS A 108 18.09 3.64 -6.01
N SER A 109 19.38 3.48 -6.24
CA SER A 109 20.30 4.61 -6.38
C SER A 109 20.08 5.44 -7.63
N LYS A 110 19.33 4.93 -8.60
CA LYS A 110 18.98 5.72 -9.79
C LYS A 110 17.90 6.75 -9.50
N ASN A 111 17.21 6.63 -8.38
CA ASN A 111 16.11 7.52 -8.05
C ASN A 111 16.64 8.88 -7.62
N LYS A 112 16.43 9.89 -8.45
CA LYS A 112 16.84 11.26 -8.14
C LYS A 112 15.77 12.04 -7.41
N ASN A 113 14.56 11.49 -7.30
CA ASN A 113 13.45 12.14 -6.64
C ASN A 113 13.25 11.66 -5.20
N ARG A 114 14.12 10.78 -4.73
CA ARG A 114 13.96 10.20 -3.40
C ARG A 114 14.06 11.24 -2.31
N ASP A 115 13.35 10.98 -1.21
CA ASP A 115 13.44 11.84 -0.05
C ASP A 115 14.76 11.59 0.66
N SER A 116 15.53 12.64 0.89
CA SER A 116 16.85 12.48 1.49
C SER A 116 16.78 11.84 2.88
N ASN A 117 15.75 12.19 3.67
CA ASN A 117 15.62 11.61 5.00
C ASN A 117 15.32 10.12 4.98
N TYR A 118 14.62 9.67 3.94
CA TYR A 118 14.26 8.27 3.84
C TYR A 118 15.48 7.38 3.67
N TYR A 119 16.47 7.84 2.92
CA TYR A 119 17.65 7.03 2.60
C TYR A 119 18.86 7.36 3.44
N SER A 120 18.76 8.35 4.32
CA SER A 120 19.95 8.80 5.05
C SER A 120 20.57 7.72 5.92
N HIS A 121 19.77 6.83 6.48
CA HIS A 121 20.28 5.79 7.38
C HIS A 121 20.84 4.59 6.64
N TYR A 122 20.81 4.58 5.34
CA TYR A 122 21.39 3.50 4.54
C TYR A 122 22.82 3.76 4.12
N LYS A 123 23.35 4.87 4.52
CA LYS A 123 24.73 5.22 4.13
C LYS A 123 25.76 4.74 5.09
#